data_6ed261ea3494737b8fbbd6eada8bf681
#
_entry.id   6ed261ea3494737b8fbbd6eada8bf681
#
_cell.length_a   1.000
_cell.length_b   1.000
_cell.length_c   1.000
_cell.angle_alpha   90.00
_cell.angle_beta   90.00
_cell.angle_gamma   90.00
#
_symmetry.space_group_name_H-M   'P 1'
#
loop_
_entity.id
_entity.type
_entity.pdbx_description
1 polymer ?
#
loop_
_entity_poly.entity_id
_entity_poly.type
_entity_poly.pdbx_seq_one_letter_code
_entity_poly.pdbx_strand_id
1 'polypeptide(L)'
;MSTYETKNLSKNTSHEKIFELFLFVNPLGTYCYRCENELLKFVRNSEFKVHYHFLTFHNLQTVNQYMKNQKLPVTDLDLRNDIYMKIYDAALSYKAALLQGKRLGHQFLIELQQQIYQQKREYNDDLLEEILNKIEIDKKMFYEDKSSSAVKKAYDRDLQIAQEMNVTHTPSLVIFDNSNQPYGLLLASSITAETIAEICNGEPLPGYHSTKKLVGTHTNEHQKFDKVVNMNLNRY
;
A
#
# COMPACT_ATOMS: atom_id res chain seq x y z
N MET A 1 -33.93 37.49 -44.35
CA MET A 1 -33.08 37.70 -43.17
C MET A 1 -33.23 36.49 -42.28
N SER A 2 -32.25 35.61 -42.30
CA SER A 2 -32.24 34.37 -41.49
C SER A 2 -31.10 34.49 -40.51
N THR A 3 -31.44 34.57 -39.24
CA THR A 3 -30.50 34.64 -38.11
C THR A 3 -30.07 33.22 -37.74
N TYR A 4 -28.82 32.88 -37.98
CA TYR A 4 -28.23 31.65 -37.51
C TYR A 4 -27.80 31.83 -36.03
N GLU A 5 -28.53 31.16 -35.12
CA GLU A 5 -28.11 31.01 -33.74
C GLU A 5 -26.97 29.99 -33.67
N THR A 6 -25.77 30.47 -33.39
CA THR A 6 -24.63 29.63 -33.03
C THR A 6 -24.80 29.11 -31.60
N LYS A 7 -25.25 27.87 -31.49
CA LYS A 7 -25.15 27.13 -30.21
C LYS A 7 -23.68 26.93 -29.84
N ASN A 8 -23.20 27.73 -28.91
CA ASN A 8 -21.95 27.47 -28.20
C ASN A 8 -22.12 26.18 -27.39
N LEU A 9 -21.66 25.05 -27.94
CA LEU A 9 -21.37 23.87 -27.16
C LEU A 9 -20.08 24.16 -26.36
N SER A 10 -20.24 24.65 -25.14
CA SER A 10 -19.16 24.57 -24.16
C SER A 10 -18.93 23.09 -23.86
N LYS A 11 -17.92 22.51 -24.48
CA LYS A 11 -17.36 21.22 -24.05
C LYS A 11 -16.81 21.44 -22.63
N ASN A 12 -17.62 21.12 -21.64
CA ASN A 12 -17.12 20.88 -20.28
C ASN A 12 -16.18 19.68 -20.38
N THR A 13 -14.91 19.91 -20.58
CA THR A 13 -13.87 18.92 -20.31
C THR A 13 -13.75 18.84 -18.80
N SER A 14 -14.63 18.08 -18.17
CA SER A 14 -14.38 17.60 -16.83
C SER A 14 -13.10 16.76 -16.92
N HIS A 15 -12.00 17.26 -16.43
CA HIS A 15 -10.78 16.46 -16.29
C HIS A 15 -11.17 15.24 -15.45
N GLU A 16 -11.07 14.06 -16.06
CA GLU A 16 -11.32 12.79 -15.40
C GLU A 16 -10.38 12.70 -14.19
N LYS A 17 -10.94 12.64 -12.98
CA LYS A 17 -10.11 12.52 -11.77
C LYS A 17 -9.36 11.19 -11.80
N ILE A 18 -8.05 11.26 -11.64
CA ILE A 18 -7.16 10.10 -11.61
C ILE A 18 -6.52 10.05 -10.23
N PHE A 19 -6.72 8.94 -9.54
CA PHE A 19 -6.11 8.71 -8.24
C PHE A 19 -4.98 7.71 -8.34
N GLU A 20 -3.92 7.96 -7.56
CA GLU A 20 -2.81 7.04 -7.39
C GLU A 20 -2.67 6.68 -5.92
N LEU A 21 -2.77 5.38 -5.61
CA LEU A 21 -2.85 4.84 -4.27
C LEU A 21 -1.65 3.94 -4.00
N PHE A 22 -0.91 4.25 -2.92
CA PHE A 22 0.25 3.48 -2.47
C PHE A 22 -0.07 2.85 -1.12
N LEU A 23 -0.32 1.54 -1.10
CA LEU A 23 -0.56 0.80 0.13
C LEU A 23 0.73 0.09 0.58
N PHE A 24 1.26 0.54 1.71
CA PHE A 24 2.44 -0.06 2.34
C PHE A 24 2.03 -1.19 3.26
N VAL A 25 2.59 -2.36 3.01
CA VAL A 25 2.20 -3.61 3.66
C VAL A 25 3.38 -4.39 4.23
N ASN A 26 3.13 -5.08 5.32
CA ASN A 26 3.94 -6.20 5.74
C ASN A 26 3.35 -7.47 5.11
N PRO A 27 4.10 -8.24 4.29
CA PRO A 27 3.58 -9.44 3.65
C PRO A 27 3.03 -10.49 4.62
N LEU A 28 3.53 -10.51 5.86
CA LEU A 28 3.08 -11.42 6.92
C LEU A 28 2.05 -10.76 7.86
N GLY A 29 1.65 -9.50 7.58
CA GLY A 29 0.79 -8.71 8.43
C GLY A 29 -0.69 -9.03 8.26
N THR A 30 -1.36 -9.51 9.32
CA THR A 30 -2.79 -9.87 9.28
C THR A 30 -3.70 -8.67 9.01
N TYR A 31 -3.34 -7.48 9.52
CA TYR A 31 -4.09 -6.24 9.25
C TYR A 31 -3.89 -5.76 7.81
N CYS A 32 -2.71 -6.00 7.22
CA CYS A 32 -2.43 -5.63 5.83
C CYS A 32 -3.38 -6.34 4.87
N TYR A 33 -3.62 -7.65 5.05
CA TYR A 33 -4.58 -8.42 4.25
C TYR A 33 -5.98 -7.78 4.21
N ARG A 34 -6.47 -7.29 5.35
CA ARG A 34 -7.77 -6.60 5.41
C ARG A 34 -7.77 -5.31 4.61
N CYS A 35 -6.74 -4.48 4.78
CA CYS A 35 -6.61 -3.21 4.06
C CYS A 35 -6.44 -3.38 2.54
N GLU A 36 -5.72 -4.43 2.12
CA GLU A 36 -5.61 -4.79 0.70
C GLU A 36 -6.97 -5.14 0.10
N ASN A 37 -7.78 -5.96 0.81
CA ASN A 37 -9.12 -6.31 0.36
C ASN A 37 -10.05 -5.09 0.30
N GLU A 38 -9.96 -4.17 1.29
CA GLU A 38 -10.75 -2.94 1.29
C GLU A 38 -10.36 -2.02 0.12
N LEU A 39 -9.04 -1.86 -0.15
CA LEU A 39 -8.57 -1.10 -1.29
C LEU A 39 -9.06 -1.72 -2.60
N LEU A 40 -8.95 -3.04 -2.78
CA LEU A 40 -9.43 -3.73 -3.98
C LEU A 40 -10.95 -3.66 -4.13
N LYS A 41 -11.70 -3.65 -3.02
CA LYS A 41 -13.16 -3.41 -3.01
C LYS A 41 -13.47 -2.01 -3.52
N PHE A 42 -12.76 -0.98 -3.04
CA PHE A 42 -12.88 0.38 -3.54
C PHE A 42 -12.58 0.45 -5.04
N VAL A 43 -11.44 -0.07 -5.49
CA VAL A 43 -11.02 -0.03 -6.90
C VAL A 43 -12.06 -0.66 -7.83
N ARG A 44 -12.65 -1.80 -7.43
CA ARG A 44 -13.69 -2.47 -8.24
C ARG A 44 -14.99 -1.69 -8.37
N ASN A 45 -15.33 -0.90 -7.35
CA ASN A 45 -16.59 -0.18 -7.27
C ASN A 45 -16.47 1.31 -7.61
N SER A 46 -15.24 1.79 -7.85
CA SER A 46 -14.95 3.20 -8.11
C SER A 46 -15.32 3.59 -9.53
N GLU A 47 -15.95 4.75 -9.67
CA GLU A 47 -16.15 5.43 -10.97
C GLU A 47 -14.92 6.21 -11.42
N PHE A 48 -13.94 6.41 -10.52
CA PHE A 48 -12.70 7.10 -10.83
C PHE A 48 -11.70 6.16 -11.51
N LYS A 49 -10.80 6.75 -12.28
CA LYS A 49 -9.61 6.05 -12.74
C LYS A 49 -8.63 5.93 -11.58
N VAL A 50 -8.38 4.71 -11.15
CA VAL A 50 -7.53 4.43 -9.98
C VAL A 50 -6.34 3.58 -10.39
N HIS A 51 -5.15 4.09 -10.12
CA HIS A 51 -3.91 3.32 -10.16
C HIS A 51 -3.54 2.95 -8.72
N TYR A 52 -3.12 1.72 -8.48
CA TYR A 52 -2.74 1.30 -7.14
C TYR A 52 -1.48 0.43 -7.14
N HIS A 53 -0.73 0.55 -6.04
CA HIS A 53 0.55 -0.11 -5.81
C HIS A 53 0.58 -0.71 -4.42
N PHE A 54 0.96 -1.98 -4.31
CA PHE A 54 1.32 -2.60 -3.04
C PHE A 54 2.83 -2.54 -2.88
N LEU A 55 3.28 -1.86 -1.84
CA LEU A 55 4.69 -1.67 -1.52
C LEU A 55 5.02 -2.40 -0.23
N THR A 56 6.05 -3.23 -0.29
CA THR A 56 6.46 -3.96 0.91
C THR A 56 7.37 -3.09 1.77
N PHE A 57 7.01 -2.97 3.05
CA PHE A 57 7.74 -2.15 3.98
C PHE A 57 7.84 -2.82 5.36
N HIS A 58 9.06 -2.87 5.91
CA HIS A 58 9.25 -3.20 7.31
C HIS A 58 10.49 -2.50 7.88
N ASN A 59 10.45 -2.29 9.19
CA ASN A 59 11.51 -1.78 10.01
C ASN A 59 11.39 -2.38 11.42
N LEU A 60 12.27 -2.05 12.33
CA LEU A 60 12.20 -2.58 13.71
C LEU A 60 10.88 -2.24 14.40
N GLN A 61 10.28 -1.08 14.11
CA GLN A 61 9.00 -0.69 14.70
C GLN A 61 7.85 -1.57 14.19
N THR A 62 7.80 -1.83 12.86
CA THR A 62 6.76 -2.68 12.27
C THR A 62 6.92 -4.14 12.70
N VAL A 63 8.16 -4.62 12.86
CA VAL A 63 8.44 -5.96 13.41
C VAL A 63 7.97 -6.06 14.84
N ASN A 64 8.31 -5.09 15.70
CA ASN A 64 7.82 -5.05 17.07
C ASN A 64 6.30 -5.00 17.15
N GLN A 65 5.64 -4.25 16.25
CA GLN A 65 4.18 -4.21 16.17
C GLN A 65 3.59 -5.57 15.76
N TYR A 66 4.21 -6.23 14.79
CA TYR A 66 3.85 -7.59 14.38
C TYR A 66 3.96 -8.56 15.55
N MET A 67 5.09 -8.56 16.29
CA MET A 67 5.30 -9.41 17.47
C MET A 67 4.24 -9.16 18.55
N LYS A 68 3.93 -7.89 18.84
CA LYS A 68 2.85 -7.54 19.80
C LYS A 68 1.49 -8.08 19.36
N ASN A 69 1.16 -7.94 18.08
CA ASN A 69 -0.11 -8.43 17.52
C ASN A 69 -0.23 -9.95 17.60
N GLN A 70 0.91 -10.67 17.49
CA GLN A 70 1.00 -12.12 17.63
C GLN A 70 1.21 -12.57 19.10
N LYS A 71 1.24 -11.62 20.06
CA LYS A 71 1.50 -11.88 21.50
C LYS A 71 2.87 -12.54 21.74
N LEU A 72 3.86 -12.22 20.93
CA LEU A 72 5.23 -12.71 21.05
C LEU A 72 6.07 -11.78 21.94
N PRO A 73 7.09 -12.30 22.64
CA PRO A 73 7.95 -11.50 23.52
C PRO A 73 8.83 -10.54 22.73
N VAL A 74 8.51 -9.26 22.72
CA VAL A 74 9.28 -8.22 21.97
C VAL A 74 10.67 -7.96 22.50
N THR A 75 11.01 -8.47 23.69
CA THR A 75 12.33 -8.39 24.30
C THR A 75 13.29 -9.50 23.86
N ASP A 76 12.77 -10.56 23.24
CA ASP A 76 13.55 -11.64 22.67
C ASP A 76 14.18 -11.17 21.35
N LEU A 77 15.48 -10.91 21.39
CA LEU A 77 16.21 -10.35 20.25
C LEU A 77 16.41 -11.36 19.12
N ASP A 78 16.63 -12.62 19.46
CA ASP A 78 16.84 -13.68 18.46
C ASP A 78 15.55 -13.95 17.70
N LEU A 79 14.44 -14.09 18.41
CA LEU A 79 13.12 -14.21 17.81
C LEU A 79 12.77 -13.00 16.93
N ARG A 80 13.09 -11.79 17.41
CA ARG A 80 12.83 -10.56 16.64
C ARG A 80 13.63 -10.52 15.34
N ASN A 81 14.92 -10.92 15.39
CA ASN A 81 15.76 -11.00 14.21
C ASN A 81 15.26 -12.06 13.22
N ASP A 82 14.83 -13.22 13.71
CA ASP A 82 14.25 -14.27 12.89
C ASP A 82 12.98 -13.77 12.18
N ILE A 83 12.07 -13.12 12.91
CA ILE A 83 10.87 -12.52 12.33
C ILE A 83 11.21 -11.42 11.31
N TYR A 84 12.21 -10.58 11.61
CA TYR A 84 12.68 -9.57 10.66
C TYR A 84 13.11 -10.21 9.34
N MET A 85 13.91 -11.28 9.41
CA MET A 85 14.39 -11.99 8.23
C MET A 85 13.27 -12.72 7.49
N LYS A 86 12.29 -13.30 8.19
CA LYS A 86 11.10 -13.91 7.56
C LYS A 86 10.26 -12.89 6.80
N ILE A 87 10.04 -11.70 7.37
CA ILE A 87 9.31 -10.62 6.68
C ILE A 87 10.10 -10.13 5.46
N TYR A 88 11.41 -9.99 5.58
CA TYR A 88 12.27 -9.62 4.45
C TYR A 88 12.22 -10.66 3.33
N ASP A 89 12.35 -11.94 3.66
CA ASP A 89 12.26 -13.03 2.68
C ASP A 89 10.90 -13.06 1.97
N ALA A 90 9.82 -12.90 2.70
CA ALA A 90 8.48 -12.82 2.12
C ALA A 90 8.32 -11.59 1.20
N ALA A 91 8.96 -10.46 1.55
CA ALA A 91 8.97 -9.27 0.70
C ALA A 91 9.74 -9.51 -0.62
N LEU A 92 10.91 -10.15 -0.55
CA LEU A 92 11.66 -10.53 -1.76
C LEU A 92 10.89 -11.54 -2.62
N SER A 93 10.19 -12.49 -1.99
CA SER A 93 9.34 -13.46 -2.68
C SER A 93 8.20 -12.75 -3.44
N TYR A 94 7.56 -11.77 -2.84
CA TYR A 94 6.56 -10.95 -3.52
C TYR A 94 7.17 -10.18 -4.71
N LYS A 95 8.35 -9.57 -4.54
CA LYS A 95 9.03 -8.86 -5.64
C LYS A 95 9.42 -9.80 -6.77
N ALA A 96 9.89 -11.01 -6.48
CA ALA A 96 10.19 -12.01 -7.51
C ALA A 96 8.92 -12.41 -8.28
N ALA A 97 7.81 -12.63 -7.60
CA ALA A 97 6.54 -12.91 -8.24
C ALA A 97 6.06 -11.76 -9.14
N LEU A 98 6.30 -10.50 -8.74
CA LEU A 98 5.98 -9.30 -9.54
C LEU A 98 6.77 -9.23 -10.84
N LEU A 99 8.01 -9.75 -10.91
CA LEU A 99 8.81 -9.77 -12.15
C LEU A 99 8.17 -10.67 -13.22
N GLN A 100 7.40 -11.68 -12.82
CA GLN A 100 6.63 -12.51 -13.75
C GLN A 100 5.26 -11.93 -14.09
N GLY A 101 5.00 -10.71 -13.64
CA GLY A 101 3.80 -9.95 -13.97
C GLY A 101 2.99 -9.52 -12.75
N LYS A 102 2.38 -8.34 -12.87
CA LYS A 102 1.60 -7.72 -11.79
C LYS A 102 0.50 -8.64 -11.26
N ARG A 103 -0.16 -9.41 -12.13
CA ARG A 103 -1.20 -10.36 -11.75
C ARG A 103 -0.66 -11.46 -10.83
N LEU A 104 0.46 -12.09 -11.20
CA LEU A 104 1.08 -13.17 -10.40
C LEU A 104 1.61 -12.64 -9.07
N GLY A 105 2.25 -11.46 -9.06
CA GLY A 105 2.66 -10.82 -7.81
C GLY A 105 1.49 -10.57 -6.86
N HIS A 106 0.38 -10.01 -7.34
CA HIS A 106 -0.79 -9.78 -6.50
C HIS A 106 -1.42 -11.10 -6.01
N GLN A 107 -1.51 -12.12 -6.87
CA GLN A 107 -1.99 -13.45 -6.46
C GLN A 107 -1.11 -14.05 -5.38
N PHE A 108 0.21 -13.94 -5.51
CA PHE A 108 1.16 -14.40 -4.51
C PHE A 108 0.93 -13.72 -3.14
N LEU A 109 0.86 -12.40 -3.13
CA LEU A 109 0.70 -11.65 -1.88
C LEU A 109 -0.62 -11.98 -1.18
N ILE A 110 -1.72 -11.97 -1.92
CA ILE A 110 -3.06 -12.28 -1.38
C ILE A 110 -3.10 -13.71 -0.85
N GLU A 111 -2.57 -14.69 -1.60
CA GLU A 111 -2.55 -16.08 -1.19
C GLU A 111 -1.71 -16.28 0.08
N LEU A 112 -0.50 -15.71 0.13
CA LEU A 112 0.36 -15.76 1.30
C LEU A 112 -0.36 -15.22 2.54
N GLN A 113 -0.93 -14.04 2.44
CA GLN A 113 -1.61 -13.40 3.55
C GLN A 113 -2.90 -14.14 3.96
N GLN A 114 -3.61 -14.74 3.01
CA GLN A 114 -4.77 -15.57 3.29
C GLN A 114 -4.38 -16.81 4.11
N GLN A 115 -3.29 -17.50 3.75
CA GLN A 115 -2.78 -18.66 4.49
C GLN A 115 -2.38 -18.26 5.93
N ILE A 116 -1.68 -17.14 6.09
CA ILE A 116 -1.25 -16.67 7.41
C ILE A 116 -2.44 -16.16 8.24
N TYR A 117 -3.34 -15.38 7.64
CA TYR A 117 -4.45 -14.75 8.37
C TYR A 117 -5.57 -15.74 8.70
N GLN A 118 -6.06 -16.48 7.70
CA GLN A 118 -7.23 -17.35 7.86
C GLN A 118 -6.86 -18.72 8.42
N GLN A 119 -5.76 -19.32 7.93
CA GLN A 119 -5.35 -20.66 8.30
C GLN A 119 -4.30 -20.70 9.41
N LYS A 120 -3.85 -19.51 9.89
CA LYS A 120 -2.86 -19.38 10.98
C LYS A 120 -1.56 -20.14 10.73
N ARG A 121 -1.18 -20.27 9.46
CA ARG A 121 0.06 -20.94 9.08
C ARG A 121 1.26 -20.03 9.30
N GLU A 122 2.40 -20.61 9.61
CA GLU A 122 3.67 -19.90 9.66
C GLU A 122 4.29 -19.85 8.26
N TYR A 123 4.97 -18.73 7.98
CA TYR A 123 5.75 -18.58 6.77
C TYR A 123 7.02 -19.43 6.85
N ASN A 124 7.16 -20.36 5.90
CA ASN A 124 8.29 -21.27 5.72
C ASN A 124 8.36 -21.71 4.26
N ASP A 125 9.39 -22.50 3.93
CA ASP A 125 9.63 -22.96 2.56
C ASP A 125 8.50 -23.85 2.03
N ASP A 126 7.90 -24.70 2.87
CA ASP A 126 6.79 -25.58 2.48
C ASP A 126 5.57 -24.74 2.07
N LEU A 127 5.21 -23.72 2.86
CA LEU A 127 4.12 -22.81 2.52
C LEU A 127 4.43 -22.05 1.23
N LEU A 128 5.68 -21.57 1.07
CA LEU A 128 6.11 -20.89 -0.15
C LEU A 128 5.91 -21.80 -1.37
N GLU A 129 6.38 -23.04 -1.32
CA GLU A 129 6.23 -24.01 -2.41
C GLU A 129 4.77 -24.28 -2.77
N GLU A 130 3.90 -24.44 -1.76
CA GLU A 130 2.47 -24.63 -1.98
C GLU A 130 1.84 -23.43 -2.71
N ILE A 131 2.19 -22.21 -2.30
CA ILE A 131 1.69 -20.98 -2.93
C ILE A 131 2.16 -20.90 -4.37
N LEU A 132 3.46 -21.13 -4.63
CA LEU A 132 4.02 -21.09 -5.98
C LEU A 132 3.34 -22.10 -6.92
N ASN A 133 3.05 -23.31 -6.42
CA ASN A 133 2.30 -24.32 -7.18
C ASN A 133 0.87 -23.86 -7.49
N LYS A 134 0.19 -23.27 -6.50
CA LYS A 134 -1.20 -22.85 -6.61
C LYS A 134 -1.41 -21.73 -7.62
N ILE A 135 -0.45 -20.78 -7.72
CA ILE A 135 -0.55 -19.64 -8.63
C ILE A 135 0.05 -19.93 -10.02
N GLU A 136 0.58 -21.13 -10.23
CA GLU A 136 1.15 -21.59 -11.51
C GLU A 136 2.27 -20.66 -12.03
N ILE A 137 3.14 -20.21 -11.12
CA ILE A 137 4.31 -19.38 -11.45
C ILE A 137 5.48 -20.25 -11.95
N ASP A 138 6.33 -19.71 -12.83
CA ASP A 138 7.59 -20.36 -13.17
C ASP A 138 8.53 -20.34 -11.96
N LYS A 139 8.63 -21.48 -11.27
CA LYS A 139 9.42 -21.61 -10.05
C LYS A 139 10.92 -21.41 -10.28
N LYS A 140 11.44 -21.90 -11.41
CA LYS A 140 12.87 -21.74 -11.70
C LYS A 140 13.20 -20.25 -11.83
N MET A 141 12.46 -19.53 -12.65
CA MET A 141 12.61 -18.10 -12.80
C MET A 141 12.37 -17.37 -11.45
N PHE A 142 11.37 -17.79 -10.69
CA PHE A 142 11.09 -17.20 -9.38
C PHE A 142 12.29 -17.25 -8.43
N TYR A 143 12.95 -18.40 -8.30
CA TYR A 143 14.10 -18.54 -7.39
C TYR A 143 15.36 -17.82 -7.90
N GLU A 144 15.58 -17.82 -9.22
CA GLU A 144 16.63 -17.03 -9.86
C GLU A 144 16.39 -15.54 -9.60
N ASP A 145 15.18 -15.05 -9.83
CA ASP A 145 14.80 -13.65 -9.58
C ASP A 145 14.88 -13.29 -8.10
N LYS A 146 14.35 -14.12 -7.19
CA LYS A 146 14.36 -13.87 -5.73
C LYS A 146 15.78 -13.65 -5.21
N SER A 147 16.77 -14.36 -5.74
CA SER A 147 18.18 -14.24 -5.36
C SER A 147 18.89 -13.05 -6.04
N SER A 148 18.28 -12.46 -7.06
CA SER A 148 18.89 -11.45 -7.92
C SER A 148 19.07 -10.09 -7.24
N SER A 149 20.01 -9.30 -7.77
CA SER A 149 20.17 -7.89 -7.37
C SER A 149 18.99 -7.02 -7.81
N ALA A 150 18.24 -7.43 -8.84
CA ALA A 150 17.08 -6.70 -9.33
C ALA A 150 15.95 -6.70 -8.30
N VAL A 151 15.63 -7.85 -7.71
CA VAL A 151 14.62 -7.98 -6.67
C VAL A 151 15.02 -7.22 -5.41
N LYS A 152 16.29 -7.30 -5.00
CA LYS A 152 16.80 -6.51 -3.85
C LYS A 152 16.65 -5.01 -4.08
N LYS A 153 17.03 -4.52 -5.27
CA LYS A 153 16.86 -3.11 -5.63
C LYS A 153 15.39 -2.69 -5.70
N ALA A 154 14.50 -3.57 -6.18
CA ALA A 154 13.05 -3.30 -6.18
C ALA A 154 12.50 -3.17 -4.77
N TYR A 155 12.95 -3.99 -3.84
CA TYR A 155 12.61 -3.85 -2.42
C TYR A 155 13.20 -2.58 -1.79
N ASP A 156 14.48 -2.27 -2.04
CA ASP A 156 15.11 -1.03 -1.57
C ASP A 156 14.37 0.21 -2.08
N ARG A 157 13.84 0.13 -3.30
CA ARG A 157 13.00 1.19 -3.86
C ARG A 157 11.71 1.39 -3.06
N ASP A 158 11.04 0.32 -2.63
CA ASP A 158 9.87 0.43 -1.76
C ASP A 158 10.21 1.13 -0.44
N LEU A 159 11.37 0.79 0.16
CA LEU A 159 11.83 1.44 1.38
C LEU A 159 12.11 2.93 1.17
N GLN A 160 12.72 3.29 0.04
CA GLN A 160 12.96 4.68 -0.32
C GLN A 160 11.64 5.43 -0.48
N ILE A 161 10.65 4.87 -1.20
CA ILE A 161 9.34 5.46 -1.37
C ILE A 161 8.64 5.64 -0.01
N ALA A 162 8.72 4.64 0.88
CA ALA A 162 8.18 4.74 2.23
C ALA A 162 8.80 5.91 3.00
N GLN A 163 10.12 6.08 2.90
CA GLN A 163 10.83 7.19 3.54
C GLN A 163 10.40 8.54 2.96
N GLU A 164 10.33 8.67 1.63
CA GLU A 164 9.90 9.90 0.94
C GLU A 164 8.45 10.27 1.29
N MET A 165 7.58 9.27 1.49
CA MET A 165 6.18 9.45 1.91
C MET A 165 5.99 9.51 3.43
N ASN A 166 7.07 9.56 4.22
CA ASN A 166 7.02 9.58 5.69
C ASN A 166 6.21 8.42 6.31
N VAL A 167 6.20 7.27 5.66
CA VAL A 167 5.56 6.06 6.17
C VAL A 167 6.46 5.42 7.23
N THR A 168 5.92 5.17 8.41
CA THR A 168 6.66 4.61 9.56
C THR A 168 6.12 3.27 10.04
N HIS A 169 4.92 2.88 9.61
CA HIS A 169 4.27 1.63 10.01
C HIS A 169 3.39 1.06 8.90
N THR A 170 2.96 -0.19 9.09
CA THR A 170 2.08 -0.90 8.17
C THR A 170 0.86 -1.45 8.91
N PRO A 171 -0.32 -1.49 8.25
CA PRO A 171 -0.61 -0.91 6.95
C PRO A 171 -0.63 0.63 6.98
N SER A 172 -0.24 1.27 5.88
CA SER A 172 -0.40 2.70 5.62
C SER A 172 -0.79 2.91 4.17
N LEU A 173 -1.73 3.80 3.89
CA LEU A 173 -2.18 4.12 2.54
C LEU A 173 -1.91 5.59 2.25
N VAL A 174 -1.24 5.87 1.12
CA VAL A 174 -1.08 7.24 0.61
C VAL A 174 -1.91 7.39 -0.65
N ILE A 175 -2.75 8.42 -0.70
CA ILE A 175 -3.67 8.73 -1.80
C ILE A 175 -3.24 10.05 -2.44
N PHE A 176 -2.99 10.05 -3.75
CA PHE A 176 -2.77 11.24 -4.55
C PHE A 176 -3.92 11.46 -5.50
N ASP A 177 -4.38 12.70 -5.60
CA ASP A 177 -5.26 13.18 -6.67
C ASP A 177 -4.39 13.85 -7.74
N ASN A 178 -4.17 13.16 -8.86
CA ASN A 178 -3.31 13.63 -9.94
C ASN A 178 -3.91 14.81 -10.73
N SER A 179 -5.18 15.16 -10.49
CA SER A 179 -5.84 16.24 -11.23
C SER A 179 -5.52 17.63 -10.70
N ASN A 180 -5.12 17.78 -9.43
CA ASN A 180 -5.11 19.10 -8.80
C ASN A 180 -4.00 19.42 -7.79
N GLN A 181 -3.23 18.47 -7.26
CA GLN A 181 -2.31 18.79 -6.16
C GLN A 181 -1.06 17.90 -6.09
N PRO A 182 0.11 18.47 -5.77
CA PRO A 182 1.35 17.71 -5.53
C PRO A 182 1.38 17.03 -4.15
N TYR A 183 0.26 16.96 -3.45
CA TYR A 183 0.17 16.46 -2.08
C TYR A 183 -0.60 15.15 -2.03
N GLY A 184 -0.05 14.19 -1.28
CA GLY A 184 -0.74 12.96 -0.93
C GLY A 184 -1.31 13.01 0.49
N LEU A 185 -2.41 12.32 0.70
CA LEU A 185 -2.98 12.10 2.02
C LEU A 185 -2.53 10.74 2.54
N LEU A 186 -1.86 10.72 3.70
CA LEU A 186 -1.44 9.50 4.39
C LEU A 186 -2.52 9.05 5.38
N LEU A 187 -3.11 7.89 5.15
CA LEU A 187 -3.98 7.18 6.07
C LEU A 187 -3.19 6.11 6.83
N ALA A 188 -3.16 6.21 8.13
CA ALA A 188 -2.48 5.27 9.03
C ALA A 188 -3.44 4.40 9.85
N SER A 189 -4.72 4.72 9.80
CA SER A 189 -5.80 4.00 10.47
C SER A 189 -7.06 4.06 9.61
N SER A 190 -8.03 3.17 9.89
CA SER A 190 -9.34 3.17 9.22
C SER A 190 -9.27 3.09 7.69
N ILE A 191 -8.33 2.29 7.16
CA ILE A 191 -8.23 2.03 5.72
C ILE A 191 -9.38 1.10 5.34
N THR A 192 -10.51 1.68 4.93
CA THR A 192 -11.72 0.99 4.44
C THR A 192 -12.11 1.52 3.07
N ALA A 193 -12.87 0.73 2.31
CA ALA A 193 -13.34 1.15 0.99
C ALA A 193 -14.17 2.44 1.07
N GLU A 194 -14.97 2.57 2.14
CA GLU A 194 -15.79 3.74 2.43
C GLU A 194 -14.95 4.97 2.66
N THR A 195 -13.94 4.89 3.57
CA THR A 195 -13.03 6.03 3.86
C THR A 195 -12.24 6.46 2.63
N ILE A 196 -11.78 5.50 1.82
CA ILE A 196 -11.08 5.82 0.56
C ILE A 196 -12.02 6.56 -0.39
N ALA A 197 -13.28 6.11 -0.51
CA ALA A 197 -14.28 6.75 -1.37
C ALA A 197 -14.61 8.18 -0.91
N GLU A 198 -14.79 8.40 0.40
CA GLU A 198 -15.02 9.74 0.99
C GLU A 198 -13.89 10.71 0.62
N ILE A 199 -12.63 10.27 0.76
CA ILE A 199 -11.46 11.07 0.38
C ILE A 199 -11.46 11.40 -1.11
N CYS A 200 -11.68 10.42 -1.98
CA CYS A 200 -11.67 10.60 -3.43
C CYS A 200 -12.84 11.49 -3.89
N ASN A 201 -13.97 11.48 -3.20
CA ASN A 201 -15.10 12.40 -3.42
C ASN A 201 -14.82 13.82 -2.91
N GLY A 202 -13.75 14.03 -2.13
CA GLY A 202 -13.44 15.31 -1.51
C GLY A 202 -14.29 15.63 -0.28
N GLU A 203 -14.84 14.60 0.35
CA GLU A 203 -15.60 14.75 1.59
C GLU A 203 -14.65 15.02 2.76
N PRO A 204 -15.02 15.90 3.70
CA PRO A 204 -14.20 16.14 4.87
C PRO A 204 -14.21 14.90 5.77
N LEU A 205 -13.03 14.36 6.05
CA LEU A 205 -12.90 13.24 6.99
C LEU A 205 -13.41 13.65 8.38
N PRO A 206 -14.15 12.79 9.09
CA PRO A 206 -14.55 13.03 10.46
C PRO A 206 -13.32 13.33 11.34
N GLY A 207 -13.23 14.56 11.86
CA GLY A 207 -12.09 15.04 12.65
C GLY A 207 -11.00 15.75 11.86
N TYR A 208 -11.11 15.87 10.54
CA TYR A 208 -10.20 16.64 9.71
C TYR A 208 -10.78 18.03 9.41
N HIS A 209 -10.36 19.03 10.18
CA HIS A 209 -10.63 20.43 9.83
C HIS A 209 -9.55 20.91 8.85
N SER A 210 -9.93 21.17 7.62
CA SER A 210 -9.09 21.81 6.61
C SER A 210 -8.65 23.18 7.11
N THR A 211 -7.56 23.26 7.84
CA THR A 211 -6.90 24.52 8.15
C THR A 211 -5.93 24.86 7.02
N LYS A 212 -6.33 25.76 6.15
CA LYS A 212 -5.40 26.59 5.38
C LYS A 212 -4.50 27.32 6.37
N LYS A 213 -3.40 26.73 6.78
CA LYS A 213 -2.18 27.27 7.40
C LYS A 213 -1.57 26.19 8.29
N LEU A 214 -0.53 25.54 7.80
CA LEU A 214 0.40 24.86 8.69
C LEU A 214 1.78 25.48 8.49
N VAL A 215 1.98 26.58 9.21
CA VAL A 215 3.28 27.00 9.71
C VAL A 215 3.24 26.75 11.22
N GLY A 216 4.07 25.82 11.65
CA GLY A 216 4.60 25.61 13.00
C GLY A 216 3.65 25.71 14.20
N THR A 217 3.54 24.65 14.96
CA THR A 217 3.88 24.57 16.39
C THR A 217 3.37 23.24 17.00
N HIS A 218 4.12 22.77 17.97
CA HIS A 218 3.86 21.62 18.85
C HIS A 218 2.43 21.56 19.40
N THR A 219 1.84 20.32 19.46
CA THR A 219 1.06 19.91 20.65
C THR A 219 0.66 18.43 20.62
N ASN A 220 0.92 17.78 21.73
CA ASN A 220 0.20 16.73 22.47
C ASN A 220 -0.26 15.42 21.80
N GLU A 221 0.24 14.36 22.42
CA GLU A 221 -0.11 12.94 22.35
C GLU A 221 -1.62 12.69 22.43
N HIS A 222 -2.07 11.78 21.60
CA HIS A 222 -3.33 11.02 21.55
C HIS A 222 -4.24 11.22 20.34
N GLN A 223 -3.70 11.56 19.17
CA GLN A 223 -4.46 11.41 17.95
C GLN A 223 -3.54 10.78 16.88
N LYS A 224 -3.87 9.53 16.46
CA LYS A 224 -3.21 8.86 15.32
C LYS A 224 -3.69 9.53 14.04
N PHE A 225 -2.86 10.37 13.45
CA PHE A 225 -3.30 11.24 12.36
C PHE A 225 -2.69 10.95 11.02
N ASP A 226 -3.55 11.14 10.08
CA ASP A 226 -3.31 11.31 8.67
C ASP A 226 -2.43 12.55 8.46
N LYS A 227 -1.35 12.40 7.70
CA LYS A 227 -0.42 13.48 7.40
C LYS A 227 -0.51 13.82 5.91
N VAL A 228 -0.42 15.11 5.61
CA VAL A 228 -0.21 15.55 4.23
C VAL A 228 1.23 15.28 3.84
N VAL A 229 1.43 14.52 2.78
CA VAL A 229 2.74 14.17 2.22
C VAL A 229 2.96 14.96 0.95
N ASN A 230 4.05 15.72 0.89
CA ASN A 230 4.41 16.48 -0.29
C ASN A 230 5.36 15.66 -1.16
N MET A 231 4.95 15.34 -2.40
CA MET A 231 5.78 14.57 -3.31
C MET A 231 5.65 15.02 -4.76
N ASN A 232 6.75 14.86 -5.48
CA ASN A 232 6.78 15.03 -6.92
C ASN A 232 6.56 13.68 -7.59
N LEU A 233 5.33 13.38 -8.02
CA LEU A 233 4.92 12.11 -8.64
C LEU A 233 5.59 11.81 -9.99
N ASN A 234 6.26 12.79 -10.61
CA ASN A 234 6.94 12.59 -11.91
C ASN A 234 8.15 11.64 -11.84
N ARG A 235 8.42 11.02 -10.71
CA ARG A 235 9.54 10.09 -10.49
C ARG A 235 9.14 8.61 -10.40
N TYR A 236 7.84 8.27 -10.51
CA TYR A 236 7.34 6.90 -10.28
C TYR A 236 6.59 6.31 -11.46
#